data_5c6505f209dc199b97777b7b1af1cd5e
#
_entry.id   5c6505f209dc199b97777b7b1af1cd5e
#
_cell.length_a   1.000
_cell.length_b   1.000
_cell.length_c   1.000
_cell.angle_alpha   90.00
_cell.angle_beta   90.00
_cell.angle_gamma   90.00
#
_symmetry.space_group_name_H-M   'P 1'
#
loop_
_entity.id
_entity.type
_entity.pdbx_description
1 polymer ?
#
loop_
_entity_poly.entity_id
_entity_poly.type
_entity_poly.pdbx_seq_one_letter_code
_entity_poly.pdbx_strand_id
1 'polypeptide(L)'
;MANHAIVRVDVALGNNAMSAVKSAMYYTTYTASTKTEGAIDNANIVELKDELVDGDRELWVATTPTASSQNLAIVTTPEVDYDERKTILDWENDAGTPIRVHLLSKMVGQVFSATAEAFNATPAIGDLVEAQAGTKMKVVKTATSGSTQIGVVVDIEDVNGITFYVVRV
;
A
#
# COMPACT_ATOMS: atom_id res chain seq x y z
N MET A 1 -11.31 -17.23 1.59
CA MET A 1 -11.08 -15.84 1.14
C MET A 1 -10.13 -15.22 2.13
N ALA A 2 -9.17 -14.43 1.66
CA ALA A 2 -8.31 -13.66 2.54
C ALA A 2 -9.18 -12.65 3.31
N ASN A 3 -8.94 -12.48 4.61
CA ASN A 3 -9.61 -11.44 5.39
C ASN A 3 -8.87 -10.10 5.24
N HIS A 4 -7.57 -10.17 4.94
CA HIS A 4 -6.66 -9.04 4.80
C HIS A 4 -5.98 -9.04 3.43
N ALA A 5 -5.56 -7.88 2.96
CA ALA A 5 -4.87 -7.75 1.69
C ALA A 5 -3.42 -8.24 1.81
N ILE A 6 -2.96 -8.95 0.78
CA ILE A 6 -1.60 -9.46 0.67
C ILE A 6 -0.92 -8.76 -0.51
N VAL A 7 0.36 -8.44 -0.37
CA VAL A 7 1.18 -7.83 -1.41
C VAL A 7 2.41 -8.67 -1.74
N ARG A 8 2.76 -8.71 -3.01
CA ARG A 8 4.06 -9.16 -3.49
C ARG A 8 4.68 -8.01 -4.29
N VAL A 9 5.88 -7.63 -3.94
CA VAL A 9 6.59 -6.54 -4.62
C VAL A 9 7.80 -7.13 -5.32
N ASP A 10 7.70 -7.25 -6.64
CA ASP A 10 8.80 -7.65 -7.51
C ASP A 10 9.60 -6.41 -7.93
N VAL A 11 10.20 -5.76 -6.93
CA VAL A 11 11.10 -4.63 -7.19
C VAL A 11 12.43 -5.20 -7.68
N ALA A 12 12.79 -4.87 -8.91
CA ALA A 12 14.12 -5.18 -9.40
C ALA A 12 15.16 -4.62 -8.42
N LEU A 13 15.99 -5.51 -7.88
CA LEU A 13 17.04 -5.21 -6.92
C LEU A 13 18.11 -4.33 -7.57
N GLY A 14 17.82 -3.06 -7.74
CA GLY A 14 18.77 -2.04 -8.21
C GLY A 14 18.99 -0.98 -7.14
N ASN A 15 19.92 -0.07 -7.38
CA ASN A 15 20.29 1.02 -6.48
C ASN A 15 19.10 1.92 -6.04
N ASN A 16 17.99 1.87 -6.77
CA ASN A 16 16.78 2.63 -6.48
C ASN A 16 15.89 1.96 -5.42
N ALA A 17 16.00 0.65 -5.19
CA ALA A 17 15.13 -0.08 -4.27
C ALA A 17 15.24 0.46 -2.82
N MET A 18 16.44 0.71 -2.35
CA MET A 18 16.67 1.23 -0.99
C MET A 18 16.18 2.68 -0.81
N SER A 19 16.27 3.50 -1.84
CA SER A 19 15.77 4.89 -1.78
C SER A 19 14.24 4.96 -1.82
N ALA A 20 13.59 3.92 -2.32
CA ALA A 20 12.13 3.81 -2.39
C ALA A 20 11.50 3.33 -1.09
N VAL A 21 12.26 2.65 -0.24
CA VAL A 21 11.76 2.04 1.01
C VAL A 21 11.87 3.03 2.17
N LYS A 22 10.79 3.17 2.93
CA LYS A 22 10.73 4.00 4.14
C LYS A 22 10.07 3.23 5.27
N SER A 23 10.45 3.56 6.50
CA SER A 23 9.68 3.21 7.69
C SER A 23 8.69 4.32 7.98
N ALA A 24 7.45 3.97 8.30
CA ALA A 24 6.41 4.95 8.57
C ALA A 24 5.51 4.50 9.73
N MET A 25 4.84 5.46 10.37
CA MET A 25 3.77 5.22 11.34
C MET A 25 2.45 5.66 10.72
N TYR A 26 1.49 4.76 10.67
CA TYR A 26 0.20 5.06 10.08
C TYR A 26 -0.76 5.69 11.10
N TYR A 27 -1.37 6.80 10.71
CA TYR A 27 -2.39 7.52 11.46
C TYR A 27 -3.69 7.61 10.65
N THR A 28 -4.79 7.18 11.25
CA THR A 28 -6.14 7.40 10.70
C THR A 28 -6.56 8.86 10.81
N THR A 29 -6.09 9.55 11.85
CA THR A 29 -6.25 10.99 12.03
C THR A 29 -4.90 11.59 12.44
N TYR A 30 -4.47 12.62 11.72
CA TYR A 30 -3.24 13.31 12.01
C TYR A 30 -3.43 14.83 11.88
N THR A 31 -3.49 15.49 13.02
CA THR A 31 -3.61 16.95 13.14
C THR A 31 -2.67 17.45 14.24
N ALA A 32 -2.49 18.76 14.34
CA ALA A 32 -1.66 19.35 15.40
C ALA A 32 -2.12 18.98 16.83
N SER A 33 -3.41 18.71 17.02
CA SER A 33 -4.02 18.42 18.33
C SER A 33 -4.39 16.95 18.54
N THR A 34 -4.50 16.16 17.47
CA THR A 34 -4.98 14.78 17.54
C THR A 34 -4.16 13.88 16.63
N LYS A 35 -3.57 12.85 17.21
CA LYS A 35 -2.86 11.80 16.49
C LYS A 35 -3.49 10.48 16.89
N THR A 36 -4.15 9.79 15.95
CA THR A 36 -4.78 8.48 16.19
C THR A 36 -4.14 7.46 15.28
N GLU A 37 -3.38 6.55 15.85
CA GLU A 37 -2.78 5.42 15.16
C GLU A 37 -3.85 4.46 14.67
N GLY A 38 -3.60 3.76 13.58
CA GLY A 38 -4.51 2.81 12.99
C GLY A 38 -3.83 1.54 12.55
N ALA A 39 -4.58 0.44 12.55
CA ALA A 39 -4.18 -0.79 11.89
C ALA A 39 -4.33 -0.62 10.37
N ILE A 40 -3.49 -1.33 9.59
CA ILE A 40 -3.50 -1.22 8.14
C ILE A 40 -2.98 -2.52 7.49
N ASP A 41 -3.64 -2.97 6.45
CA ASP A 41 -3.21 -4.12 5.68
C ASP A 41 -2.01 -3.81 4.78
N ASN A 42 -1.25 -4.84 4.46
CA ASN A 42 -0.32 -4.79 3.32
C ASN A 42 -1.11 -4.53 2.02
N ALA A 43 -0.43 -4.07 0.97
CA ALA A 43 -1.02 -3.62 -0.29
C ALA A 43 -1.92 -2.38 -0.20
N ASN A 44 -2.31 -1.92 0.97
CA ASN A 44 -2.98 -0.64 1.11
C ASN A 44 -2.04 0.51 0.79
N ILE A 45 -2.59 1.63 0.35
CA ILE A 45 -1.83 2.85 0.04
C ILE A 45 -1.96 3.87 1.17
N VAL A 46 -0.89 4.61 1.39
CA VAL A 46 -0.82 5.71 2.34
C VAL A 46 -0.24 6.96 1.68
N GLU A 47 -0.54 8.12 2.21
CA GLU A 47 0.14 9.36 1.87
C GLU A 47 1.23 9.63 2.90
N LEU A 48 2.49 9.74 2.46
CA LEU A 48 3.59 10.15 3.33
C LEU A 48 3.61 11.67 3.45
N LYS A 49 3.66 12.16 4.68
CA LYS A 49 3.87 13.57 4.99
C LYS A 49 5.36 13.89 4.98
N ASP A 50 5.71 15.16 4.74
CA ASP A 50 7.09 15.65 4.79
C ASP A 50 7.54 15.93 6.24
N GLU A 51 7.15 15.05 7.16
CA GLU A 51 7.54 15.13 8.57
C GLU A 51 7.79 13.74 9.17
N LEU A 52 8.63 13.72 10.20
CA LEU A 52 8.95 12.53 10.98
C LEU A 52 8.08 12.49 12.24
N VAL A 53 7.89 11.29 12.78
CA VAL A 53 7.22 11.10 14.07
C VAL A 53 8.08 11.74 15.16
N ASP A 54 7.45 12.44 16.10
CA ASP A 54 8.13 13.14 17.18
C ASP A 54 9.14 12.24 17.92
N GLY A 55 10.39 12.69 17.98
CA GLY A 55 11.48 11.97 18.66
C GLY A 55 12.13 10.86 17.86
N ASP A 56 11.64 10.55 16.68
CA ASP A 56 12.24 9.57 15.76
C ASP A 56 12.98 10.26 14.62
N ARG A 57 14.06 9.64 14.13
CA ARG A 57 14.88 10.18 13.03
C ARG A 57 14.64 9.51 11.68
N GLU A 58 13.92 8.39 11.67
CA GLU A 58 13.76 7.55 10.49
C GLU A 58 12.30 7.17 10.21
N LEU A 59 11.40 7.44 11.17
CA LEU A 59 9.99 7.08 11.08
C LEU A 59 9.16 8.22 10.52
N TRP A 60 8.64 8.04 9.32
CA TRP A 60 7.82 9.03 8.62
C TRP A 60 6.36 8.97 9.06
N VAL A 61 5.69 10.10 9.04
CA VAL A 61 4.24 10.15 9.24
C VAL A 61 3.53 9.70 7.97
N ALA A 62 2.66 8.69 8.10
CA ALA A 62 1.79 8.20 7.04
C ALA A 62 0.32 8.42 7.42
N THR A 63 -0.48 8.85 6.47
CA THR A 63 -1.91 9.12 6.69
C THR A 63 -2.77 8.49 5.60
N THR A 64 -4.08 8.42 5.84
CA THR A 64 -5.05 8.02 4.82
C THR A 64 -5.00 8.99 3.64
N PRO A 65 -4.81 8.50 2.40
CA PRO A 65 -4.73 9.36 1.24
C PRO A 65 -6.09 9.93 0.83
N THR A 66 -6.04 10.97 0.02
CA THR A 66 -7.16 11.48 -0.75
C THR A 66 -7.01 11.09 -2.22
N ALA A 67 -8.01 11.32 -3.05
CA ALA A 67 -7.92 11.04 -4.48
C ALA A 67 -6.80 11.82 -5.18
N SER A 68 -6.46 13.03 -4.70
CA SER A 68 -5.44 13.91 -5.28
C SER A 68 -4.08 13.86 -4.58
N SER A 69 -3.87 12.97 -3.61
CA SER A 69 -2.60 12.82 -2.89
C SER A 69 -1.47 12.44 -3.86
N GLN A 70 -0.32 13.11 -3.75
CA GLN A 70 0.81 12.94 -4.68
C GLN A 70 1.93 12.07 -4.11
N ASN A 71 2.18 12.15 -2.80
CA ASN A 71 3.26 11.41 -2.15
C ASN A 71 2.76 10.05 -1.64
N LEU A 72 2.34 9.21 -2.59
CA LEU A 72 1.76 7.90 -2.30
C LEU A 72 2.82 6.83 -2.10
N ALA A 73 2.56 5.96 -1.15
CA ALA A 73 3.35 4.77 -0.91
C ALA A 73 2.45 3.55 -0.67
N ILE A 74 2.91 2.37 -1.04
CA ILE A 74 2.25 1.10 -0.80
C ILE A 74 2.85 0.43 0.44
N VAL A 75 1.99 -0.11 1.31
CA VAL A 75 2.40 -0.84 2.52
C VAL A 75 2.89 -2.22 2.15
N THR A 76 4.11 -2.57 2.62
CA THR A 76 4.81 -3.80 2.26
C THR A 76 5.62 -4.34 3.43
N THR A 77 5.06 -4.30 4.62
CA THR A 77 5.73 -4.82 5.82
C THR A 77 5.95 -6.32 5.67
N PRO A 78 7.12 -6.87 6.05
CA PRO A 78 7.33 -8.31 6.08
C PRO A 78 6.33 -8.97 7.02
N GLU A 79 5.65 -9.97 6.51
CA GLU A 79 4.63 -10.72 7.24
C GLU A 79 5.32 -11.78 8.10
N VAL A 80 5.61 -11.42 9.35
CA VAL A 80 6.21 -12.32 10.34
C VAL A 80 5.27 -12.41 11.53
N ASP A 81 4.68 -13.58 11.72
CA ASP A 81 3.87 -13.90 12.90
C ASP A 81 4.45 -15.13 13.59
N TYR A 82 4.52 -15.09 14.91
CA TYR A 82 4.97 -16.23 15.75
C TYR A 82 3.81 -17.07 16.28
N ASP A 83 2.56 -16.71 15.99
CA ASP A 83 1.38 -17.51 16.34
C ASP A 83 1.08 -18.53 15.23
N GLU A 84 1.41 -19.79 15.46
CA GLU A 84 1.19 -20.89 14.51
C GLU A 84 -0.30 -21.10 14.11
N ARG A 85 -1.23 -20.46 14.81
CA ARG A 85 -2.66 -20.53 14.51
C ARG A 85 -3.09 -19.48 13.47
N LYS A 86 -2.26 -18.47 13.21
CA LYS A 86 -2.49 -17.45 12.20
C LYS A 86 -1.82 -17.84 10.88
N THR A 87 -2.45 -17.43 9.81
CA THR A 87 -1.91 -17.58 8.46
C THR A 87 -1.61 -16.21 7.86
N ILE A 88 -0.87 -16.17 6.76
CA ILE A 88 -0.64 -14.93 6.00
C ILE A 88 -1.94 -14.21 5.62
N LEU A 89 -3.07 -14.96 5.54
CA LEU A 89 -4.39 -14.43 5.22
C LEU A 89 -5.04 -13.66 6.37
N ASP A 90 -4.51 -13.82 7.59
CA ASP A 90 -5.03 -13.21 8.81
C ASP A 90 -4.10 -12.11 9.33
N TRP A 91 -3.04 -11.77 8.56
CA TRP A 91 -2.00 -10.86 9.00
C TRP A 91 -2.37 -9.40 8.66
N GLU A 92 -2.22 -8.51 9.64
CA GLU A 92 -2.34 -7.07 9.48
C GLU A 92 -1.23 -6.34 10.26
N ASN A 93 -0.96 -5.10 9.92
CA ASN A 93 -0.10 -4.23 10.72
C ASN A 93 -0.92 -3.63 11.84
N ASP A 94 -0.59 -3.96 13.09
CA ASP A 94 -1.29 -3.44 14.26
C ASP A 94 -1.10 -1.92 14.40
N ALA A 95 -2.09 -1.26 14.99
CA ALA A 95 -2.02 0.16 15.32
C ALA A 95 -0.82 0.43 16.26
N GLY A 96 -0.07 1.51 15.98
CA GLY A 96 1.10 1.88 16.77
C GLY A 96 2.37 1.07 16.46
N THR A 97 2.35 0.22 15.44
CA THR A 97 3.55 -0.47 14.96
C THR A 97 4.12 0.22 13.72
N PRO A 98 5.46 0.35 13.62
CA PRO A 98 6.08 0.84 12.39
C PRO A 98 5.79 -0.07 11.20
N ILE A 99 5.40 0.53 10.09
CA ILE A 99 5.17 -0.16 8.82
C ILE A 99 6.31 0.10 7.83
N ARG A 100 6.55 -0.84 6.94
CA ARG A 100 7.40 -0.63 5.77
C ARG A 100 6.54 -0.18 4.61
N VAL A 101 6.99 0.85 3.90
CA VAL A 101 6.30 1.36 2.72
C VAL A 101 7.26 1.55 1.55
N HIS A 102 6.76 1.36 0.33
CA HIS A 102 7.47 1.67 -0.90
C HIS A 102 6.83 2.87 -1.58
N LEU A 103 7.64 3.90 -1.87
CA LEU A 103 7.21 5.10 -2.60
C LEU A 103 6.83 4.73 -4.04
N LEU A 104 5.57 4.94 -4.42
CA LEU A 104 5.09 4.64 -5.77
C LEU A 104 5.82 5.47 -6.84
N SER A 105 6.18 6.72 -6.53
CA SER A 105 6.96 7.58 -7.43
C SER A 105 8.36 7.04 -7.77
N LYS A 106 8.89 6.10 -6.99
CA LYS A 106 10.18 5.42 -7.22
C LYS A 106 10.01 4.03 -7.84
N MET A 107 8.77 3.58 -8.03
CA MET A 107 8.45 2.28 -8.61
C MET A 107 8.02 2.38 -10.08
N VAL A 108 8.17 3.53 -10.71
CA VAL A 108 7.75 3.75 -12.11
C VAL A 108 8.37 2.71 -13.04
N GLY A 109 7.53 2.02 -13.80
CA GLY A 109 7.92 0.92 -14.69
C GLY A 109 8.11 -0.44 -14.00
N GLN A 110 7.93 -0.52 -12.69
CA GLN A 110 7.97 -1.76 -11.92
C GLN A 110 6.56 -2.29 -11.68
N VAL A 111 6.47 -3.51 -11.16
CA VAL A 111 5.20 -4.16 -10.84
C VAL A 111 5.12 -4.51 -9.36
N PHE A 112 3.91 -4.51 -8.85
CA PHE A 112 3.54 -5.20 -7.61
C PHE A 112 2.29 -6.02 -7.85
N SER A 113 2.10 -7.06 -7.05
CA SER A 113 0.90 -7.89 -7.09
C SER A 113 0.17 -7.79 -5.77
N ALA A 114 -1.15 -7.64 -5.81
CA ALA A 114 -1.98 -7.54 -4.61
C ALA A 114 -3.25 -8.39 -4.76
N THR A 115 -3.80 -8.86 -3.64
CA THR A 115 -5.08 -9.57 -3.64
C THR A 115 -6.26 -8.61 -3.77
N ALA A 116 -7.46 -9.13 -4.04
CA ALA A 116 -8.66 -8.33 -4.29
C ALA A 116 -9.01 -7.37 -3.13
N GLU A 117 -8.66 -7.74 -1.92
CA GLU A 117 -8.91 -6.98 -0.68
C GLU A 117 -8.23 -5.60 -0.66
N ALA A 118 -7.14 -5.44 -1.44
CA ALA A 118 -6.43 -4.16 -1.60
C ALA A 118 -7.18 -3.14 -2.47
N PHE A 119 -8.24 -3.57 -3.17
CA PHE A 119 -8.97 -2.75 -4.11
C PHE A 119 -10.41 -2.50 -3.65
N ASN A 120 -11.02 -1.44 -4.18
CA ASN A 120 -12.43 -1.14 -3.93
C ASN A 120 -13.39 -2.03 -4.73
N ALA A 121 -12.90 -2.63 -5.82
CA ALA A 121 -13.62 -3.55 -6.69
C ALA A 121 -12.63 -4.56 -7.29
N THR A 122 -13.14 -5.71 -7.77
CA THR A 122 -12.32 -6.74 -8.42
C THR A 122 -11.71 -6.19 -9.71
N PRO A 123 -10.38 -6.11 -9.84
CA PRO A 123 -9.73 -5.60 -11.04
C PRO A 123 -9.84 -6.56 -12.23
N ALA A 124 -9.74 -6.01 -13.44
CA ALA A 124 -9.55 -6.77 -14.66
C ALA A 124 -8.32 -6.26 -15.42
N ILE A 125 -7.72 -7.08 -16.28
CA ILE A 125 -6.59 -6.67 -17.11
C ILE A 125 -6.96 -5.44 -17.94
N GLY A 126 -6.10 -4.42 -17.92
CA GLY A 126 -6.29 -3.14 -18.58
C GLY A 126 -7.01 -2.08 -17.75
N ASP A 127 -7.49 -2.42 -16.55
CA ASP A 127 -8.06 -1.43 -15.64
C ASP A 127 -6.98 -0.49 -15.09
N LEU A 128 -7.37 0.77 -14.95
CA LEU A 128 -6.54 1.77 -14.28
C LEU A 128 -6.73 1.69 -12.77
N VAL A 129 -5.64 1.91 -12.05
CA VAL A 129 -5.61 1.95 -10.59
C VAL A 129 -5.30 3.38 -10.15
N GLU A 130 -6.15 3.94 -9.31
CA GLU A 130 -6.08 5.33 -8.84
C GLU A 130 -6.14 5.42 -7.33
N ALA A 131 -5.66 6.54 -6.78
CA ALA A 131 -5.90 6.91 -5.40
C ALA A 131 -7.37 7.30 -5.18
N GLN A 132 -7.84 7.08 -3.96
CA GLN A 132 -9.17 7.52 -3.51
C GLN A 132 -9.09 7.99 -2.05
N ALA A 133 -10.19 8.54 -1.54
CA ALA A 133 -10.33 8.77 -0.11
C ALA A 133 -10.46 7.41 0.60
N GLY A 134 -9.36 6.98 1.25
CA GLY A 134 -9.23 5.66 1.88
C GLY A 134 -7.91 4.99 1.52
N THR A 135 -7.61 3.87 2.19
CA THR A 135 -6.34 3.14 2.01
C THR A 135 -6.37 2.13 0.87
N LYS A 136 -7.56 1.70 0.44
CA LYS A 136 -7.70 0.79 -0.71
C LYS A 136 -7.52 1.52 -2.03
N MET A 137 -6.96 0.85 -3.01
CA MET A 137 -6.82 1.36 -4.37
C MET A 137 -8.18 1.35 -5.10
N LYS A 138 -8.43 2.37 -5.91
CA LYS A 138 -9.63 2.48 -6.74
C LYS A 138 -9.37 1.93 -8.14
N VAL A 139 -10.25 1.06 -8.60
CA VAL A 139 -10.22 0.48 -9.96
C VAL A 139 -11.20 1.21 -10.86
N VAL A 140 -10.74 1.67 -12.02
CA VAL A 140 -11.56 2.38 -13.00
C VAL A 140 -11.22 1.97 -14.43
N LYS A 141 -12.19 2.08 -15.34
CA LYS A 141 -11.98 1.83 -16.79
C LYS A 141 -11.41 3.06 -17.52
N THR A 142 -11.67 4.25 -16.98
CA THR A 142 -11.23 5.53 -17.55
C THR A 142 -10.75 6.41 -16.43
N ALA A 143 -9.65 7.10 -16.64
CA ALA A 143 -9.04 7.97 -15.63
C ALA A 143 -10.02 9.01 -15.09
N THR A 144 -10.10 9.11 -13.78
CA THR A 144 -10.92 10.09 -13.07
C THR A 144 -10.19 11.44 -13.03
N SER A 145 -10.84 12.49 -13.50
CA SER A 145 -10.25 13.85 -13.44
C SER A 145 -9.93 14.24 -11.99
N GLY A 146 -8.69 14.69 -11.76
CA GLY A 146 -8.22 15.10 -10.44
C GLY A 146 -7.78 13.96 -9.50
N SER A 147 -7.88 12.71 -9.90
CA SER A 147 -7.33 11.58 -9.15
C SER A 147 -5.90 11.28 -9.57
N THR A 148 -5.07 10.91 -8.60
CA THR A 148 -3.69 10.49 -8.85
C THR A 148 -3.69 9.05 -9.33
N GLN A 149 -3.17 8.82 -10.53
CA GLN A 149 -3.01 7.49 -11.09
C GLN A 149 -1.83 6.78 -10.41
N ILE A 150 -2.06 5.52 -10.02
CA ILE A 150 -1.08 4.63 -9.42
C ILE A 150 -0.46 3.74 -10.48
N GLY A 151 -1.29 3.15 -11.35
CA GLY A 151 -0.81 2.24 -12.37
C GLY A 151 -1.92 1.63 -13.21
N VAL A 152 -1.60 0.50 -13.86
CA VAL A 152 -2.54 -0.26 -14.68
C VAL A 152 -2.41 -1.75 -14.36
N VAL A 153 -3.53 -2.47 -14.33
CA VAL A 153 -3.55 -3.92 -14.15
C VAL A 153 -3.06 -4.58 -15.45
N VAL A 154 -1.95 -5.29 -15.38
CA VAL A 154 -1.30 -5.89 -16.55
C VAL A 154 -1.46 -7.41 -16.60
N ASP A 155 -1.69 -8.05 -15.46
CA ASP A 155 -1.85 -9.51 -15.39
C ASP A 155 -2.70 -9.92 -14.18
N ILE A 156 -3.15 -11.17 -14.18
CA ILE A 156 -3.86 -11.83 -13.07
C ILE A 156 -3.22 -13.20 -12.88
N GLU A 157 -2.68 -13.47 -11.71
CA GLU A 157 -1.99 -14.70 -11.38
C GLU A 157 -2.72 -15.47 -10.28
N ASP A 158 -2.75 -16.78 -10.37
CA ASP A 158 -3.14 -17.66 -9.25
C ASP A 158 -1.89 -18.31 -8.67
N VAL A 159 -1.68 -18.10 -7.40
CA VAL A 159 -0.55 -18.71 -6.67
C VAL A 159 -1.10 -19.48 -5.47
N ASN A 160 -1.10 -20.81 -5.57
CA ASN A 160 -1.61 -21.70 -4.53
C ASN A 160 -3.07 -21.43 -4.13
N GLY A 161 -3.92 -21.08 -5.11
CA GLY A 161 -5.34 -20.79 -4.89
C GLY A 161 -5.62 -19.37 -4.37
N ILE A 162 -4.61 -18.50 -4.34
CA ILE A 162 -4.75 -17.07 -4.04
C ILE A 162 -4.56 -16.30 -5.34
N THR A 163 -5.58 -15.51 -5.70
CA THR A 163 -5.54 -14.68 -6.90
C THR A 163 -4.86 -13.36 -6.61
N PHE A 164 -3.82 -13.05 -7.39
CA PHE A 164 -3.09 -11.78 -7.36
C PHE A 164 -3.34 -10.97 -8.63
N TYR A 165 -3.55 -9.68 -8.47
CA TYR A 165 -3.66 -8.71 -9.55
C TYR A 165 -2.35 -7.95 -9.67
N VAL A 166 -1.71 -8.08 -10.83
CA VAL A 166 -0.40 -7.47 -11.11
C VAL A 166 -0.60 -6.07 -11.63
N VAL A 167 -0.11 -5.09 -10.88
CA VAL A 167 -0.21 -3.67 -11.23
C VAL A 167 1.16 -3.15 -11.62
N ARG A 168 1.25 -2.57 -12.81
CA ARG A 168 2.43 -1.82 -13.26
C ARG A 168 2.26 -0.34 -12.94
N VAL A 169 3.22 0.19 -12.16
CA VAL A 169 3.29 1.59 -11.75
C VAL A 169 3.83 2.49 -12.87
#